data_48d0484362f4cdf20a7e1bb3488a5099
#
_entry.id   48d0484362f4cdf20a7e1bb3488a5099
#
_cell.length_a   1.000
_cell.length_b   1.000
_cell.length_c   1.000
_cell.angle_alpha   90.00
_cell.angle_beta   90.00
_cell.angle_gamma   90.00
#
_symmetry.space_group_name_H-M   'P 1'
#
loop_
_entity.id
_entity.type
_entity.pdbx_description
1 polymer ?
#
loop_
_entity_poly.entity_id
_entity_poly.type
_entity_poly.pdbx_seq_one_letter_code
_entity_poly.pdbx_strand_id
1 'polypeptide(L)'
;MLEQGCKGFFIMAEGSQIDWEGHDNDFYGQYDEIEEFENAIESALAFAKNRQDTLVLVTADHETGGLLIEKDTLRYKETNQMKVSWNTAIGKGDHTGAMVPIFAYGPGSANFTGILDNTDIFFAMQEAIGINDLPDGTCY
;
A
#
# COMPACT_ATOMS: atom_id res chain seq x y z
N MET A 1 17.65 11.58 -12.10
CA MET A 1 16.79 12.28 -13.09
C MET A 1 15.57 12.93 -12.43
N LEU A 2 14.88 12.31 -11.46
CA LEU A 2 13.71 12.88 -10.79
C LEU A 2 14.02 14.09 -9.90
N GLU A 3 15.24 14.19 -9.37
CA GLU A 3 15.70 15.29 -8.52
C GLU A 3 16.08 16.57 -9.29
N GLN A 4 16.00 16.57 -10.62
CA GLN A 4 16.35 17.74 -11.45
C GLN A 4 15.17 18.71 -11.65
N GLY A 5 14.01 18.41 -11.08
CA GLY A 5 12.87 19.32 -11.05
C GLY A 5 13.04 20.45 -10.03
N CYS A 6 12.41 21.58 -10.28
CA CYS A 6 12.56 22.78 -9.45
C CYS A 6 12.07 22.60 -8.00
N LYS A 7 11.16 21.65 -7.72
CA LYS A 7 10.48 21.53 -6.42
C LYS A 7 10.21 20.10 -5.93
N GLY A 8 10.63 19.10 -6.65
CA GLY A 8 10.43 17.72 -6.26
C GLY A 8 9.69 16.88 -7.31
N PHE A 9 9.12 15.77 -6.86
CA PHE A 9 8.41 14.83 -7.71
C PHE A 9 7.29 14.14 -6.92
N PHE A 10 6.32 13.63 -7.64
CA PHE A 10 5.33 12.67 -7.17
C PHE A 10 5.45 11.41 -8.02
N ILE A 11 5.49 10.26 -7.39
CA ILE A 11 5.50 8.95 -8.05
C ILE A 11 4.42 8.09 -7.41
N MET A 12 3.63 7.42 -8.24
CA MET A 12 2.79 6.31 -7.85
C MET A 12 3.36 5.05 -8.50
N ALA A 13 3.60 4.02 -7.70
CA ALA A 13 3.99 2.69 -8.14
C ALA A 13 2.94 1.69 -7.66
N GLU A 14 2.49 0.83 -8.54
CA GLU A 14 1.40 -0.09 -8.28
C GLU A 14 1.86 -1.54 -8.40
N GLY A 15 1.55 -2.35 -7.38
CA GLY A 15 1.66 -3.81 -7.42
C GLY A 15 0.32 -4.43 -7.87
N SER A 16 -0.07 -4.19 -9.12
CA SER A 16 -1.41 -4.51 -9.64
C SER A 16 -1.74 -6.00 -9.65
N GLN A 17 -0.73 -6.86 -9.78
CA GLN A 17 -0.94 -8.31 -9.85
C GLN A 17 -1.40 -8.91 -8.50
N ILE A 18 -1.13 -8.24 -7.39
CA ILE A 18 -1.61 -8.65 -6.05
C ILE A 18 -3.14 -8.79 -6.06
N ASP A 19 -3.83 -7.83 -6.67
CA ASP A 19 -5.28 -7.84 -6.83
C ASP A 19 -5.73 -8.98 -7.76
N TRP A 20 -5.04 -9.18 -8.88
CA TRP A 20 -5.41 -10.22 -9.85
C TRP A 20 -5.31 -11.62 -9.25
N GLU A 21 -4.25 -11.92 -8.54
CA GLU A 21 -4.09 -13.19 -7.84
C GLU A 21 -5.13 -13.35 -6.71
N GLY A 22 -5.52 -12.24 -6.08
CA GLY A 22 -6.64 -12.20 -5.13
C GLY A 22 -7.97 -12.57 -5.78
N HIS A 23 -8.26 -12.09 -6.99
CA HIS A 23 -9.43 -12.46 -7.76
C HIS A 23 -9.46 -13.96 -8.13
N ASP A 24 -8.31 -14.53 -8.39
CA ASP A 24 -8.16 -15.96 -8.70
C ASP A 24 -8.10 -16.85 -7.44
N ASN A 25 -8.10 -16.24 -6.24
CA ASN A 25 -7.90 -16.93 -4.96
C ASN A 25 -6.60 -17.75 -4.94
N ASP A 26 -5.57 -17.28 -5.66
CA ASP A 26 -4.25 -17.89 -5.69
C ASP A 26 -3.35 -17.27 -4.61
N PHE A 27 -3.22 -18.00 -3.50
CA PHE A 27 -2.40 -17.55 -2.39
C PHE A 27 -0.90 -17.51 -2.74
N TYR A 28 -0.42 -18.43 -3.55
CA TYR A 28 1.00 -18.48 -3.88
C TYR A 28 1.38 -17.39 -4.87
N GLY A 29 0.57 -17.18 -5.91
CA GLY A 29 0.75 -16.05 -6.82
C GLY A 29 0.70 -14.73 -6.07
N GLN A 30 -0.30 -14.53 -5.21
CA GLN A 30 -0.41 -13.30 -4.43
C GLN A 30 0.78 -13.09 -3.48
N TYR A 31 1.30 -14.17 -2.87
CA TYR A 31 2.48 -14.10 -2.01
C TYR A 31 3.72 -13.64 -2.79
N ASP A 32 3.95 -14.20 -3.97
CA ASP A 32 5.10 -13.85 -4.82
C ASP A 32 5.01 -12.37 -5.27
N GLU A 33 3.84 -11.91 -5.67
CA GLU A 33 3.59 -10.51 -6.05
C GLU A 33 3.77 -9.53 -4.88
N ILE A 34 3.36 -9.92 -3.68
CA ILE A 34 3.60 -9.12 -2.45
C ILE A 34 5.10 -9.04 -2.17
N GLU A 35 5.86 -10.13 -2.30
CA GLU A 35 7.31 -10.14 -2.09
C GLU A 35 8.03 -9.19 -3.09
N GLU A 36 7.61 -9.18 -4.35
CA GLU A 36 8.15 -8.23 -5.34
C GLU A 36 7.80 -6.78 -5.00
N PHE A 37 6.57 -6.54 -4.55
CA PHE A 37 6.15 -5.20 -4.13
C PHE A 37 6.89 -4.73 -2.87
N GLU A 38 7.18 -5.62 -1.91
CA GLU A 38 8.01 -5.32 -0.74
C GLU A 38 9.42 -4.83 -1.14
N ASN A 39 10.03 -5.42 -2.16
CA ASN A 39 11.32 -4.98 -2.69
C ASN A 39 11.26 -3.54 -3.26
N ALA A 40 10.16 -3.18 -3.90
CA ALA A 40 9.93 -1.82 -4.37
C ALA A 40 9.77 -0.83 -3.20
N ILE A 41 9.02 -1.22 -2.18
CA ILE A 41 8.84 -0.44 -0.93
C ILE A 41 10.19 -0.25 -0.23
N GLU A 42 11.01 -1.31 -0.10
CA GLU A 42 12.34 -1.23 0.50
C GLU A 42 13.22 -0.22 -0.22
N SER A 43 13.17 -0.20 -1.56
CA SER A 43 13.91 0.75 -2.38
C SER A 43 13.46 2.20 -2.13
N ALA A 44 12.15 2.44 -2.02
CA ALA A 44 11.59 3.75 -1.71
C ALA A 44 11.98 4.21 -0.29
N LEU A 45 11.90 3.31 0.69
CA LEU A 45 12.28 3.60 2.07
C LEU A 45 13.79 3.85 2.19
N ALA A 46 14.64 3.09 1.48
CA ALA A 46 16.08 3.31 1.45
C ALA A 46 16.43 4.69 0.89
N PHE A 47 15.71 5.14 -0.15
CA PHE A 47 15.85 6.50 -0.68
C PHE A 47 15.43 7.55 0.35
N ALA A 48 14.31 7.35 1.03
CA ALA A 48 13.75 8.32 1.97
C ALA A 48 14.48 8.38 3.32
N LYS A 49 15.13 7.29 3.74
CA LYS A 49 15.68 7.09 5.09
C LYS A 49 16.62 8.18 5.59
N ASN A 50 17.41 8.78 4.69
CA ASN A 50 18.37 9.82 5.03
C ASN A 50 17.93 11.20 4.54
N ARG A 51 16.67 11.34 4.15
CA ARG A 51 16.09 12.58 3.61
C ARG A 51 15.03 13.13 4.56
N GLN A 52 14.93 14.45 4.60
CA GLN A 52 13.90 15.15 5.37
C GLN A 52 12.87 15.83 4.46
N ASP A 53 12.83 15.43 3.20
CA ASP A 53 12.02 16.02 2.14
C ASP A 53 11.22 14.99 1.35
N THR A 54 11.20 13.73 1.81
CA THR A 54 10.53 12.64 1.11
C THR A 54 9.54 11.95 2.02
N LEU A 55 8.28 11.94 1.61
CA LEU A 55 7.20 11.17 2.22
C LEU A 55 6.98 9.91 1.39
N VAL A 56 6.93 8.76 2.04
CA VAL A 56 6.55 7.47 1.45
C VAL A 56 5.24 7.02 2.05
N LEU A 57 4.28 6.72 1.20
CA LEU A 57 2.99 6.15 1.57
C LEU A 57 2.85 4.77 0.95
N VAL A 58 2.32 3.81 1.71
CA VAL A 58 1.99 2.48 1.21
C VAL A 58 0.57 2.18 1.63
N THR A 59 -0.29 1.90 0.68
CA THR A 59 -1.69 1.57 0.91
C THR A 59 -2.23 0.71 -0.22
N ALA A 60 -3.44 0.21 -0.07
CA ALA A 60 -4.23 -0.36 -1.15
C ALA A 60 -5.46 0.51 -1.39
N ASP A 61 -6.08 0.38 -2.54
CA ASP A 61 -7.36 1.00 -2.88
C ASP A 61 -8.54 0.22 -2.30
N HIS A 62 -8.42 -1.12 -2.17
CA HIS A 62 -9.39 -2.03 -1.56
C HIS A 62 -8.75 -3.36 -1.17
N GLU A 63 -9.53 -4.19 -0.55
CA GLU A 63 -9.26 -5.60 -0.30
C GLU A 63 -9.80 -6.44 -1.46
N THR A 64 -9.18 -7.60 -1.74
CA THR A 64 -9.60 -8.50 -2.82
C THR A 64 -9.66 -9.95 -2.35
N GLY A 65 -10.75 -10.63 -2.70
CA GLY A 65 -10.93 -12.06 -2.46
C GLY A 65 -11.43 -12.42 -1.06
N GLY A 66 -11.37 -11.52 -0.11
CA GLY A 66 -11.70 -11.81 1.29
C GLY A 66 -10.72 -12.81 1.89
N LEU A 67 -9.41 -12.59 1.68
CA LEU A 67 -8.36 -13.45 2.22
C LEU A 67 -8.42 -13.52 3.74
N LEU A 68 -8.48 -14.74 4.27
CA LEU A 68 -8.42 -15.03 5.69
C LEU A 68 -7.22 -15.91 6.00
N ILE A 69 -6.45 -15.51 6.98
CA ILE A 69 -5.37 -16.32 7.54
C ILE A 69 -5.80 -16.75 8.93
N GLU A 70 -6.06 -18.05 9.08
CA GLU A 70 -6.57 -18.63 10.30
C GLU A 70 -5.56 -19.60 10.89
N LYS A 71 -5.68 -19.79 12.18
CA LYS A 71 -4.99 -20.87 12.87
C LYS A 71 -5.55 -22.21 12.43
N ASP A 72 -4.74 -23.12 11.88
CA ASP A 72 -5.19 -24.50 11.60
C ASP A 72 -5.37 -25.27 12.91
N THR A 73 -6.63 -25.38 13.34
CA THR A 73 -7.00 -26.03 14.60
C THR A 73 -6.73 -27.52 14.63
N LEU A 74 -6.64 -28.18 13.47
CA LEU A 74 -6.37 -29.60 13.36
C LEU A 74 -4.87 -29.91 13.42
N ARG A 75 -4.05 -29.04 12.86
CA ARG A 75 -2.60 -29.22 12.73
C ARG A 75 -1.75 -28.29 13.58
N TYR A 76 -2.36 -27.26 14.13
CA TYR A 76 -1.64 -26.21 14.86
C TYR A 76 -0.82 -26.73 16.04
N LYS A 77 -1.28 -27.76 16.72
CA LYS A 77 -0.55 -28.35 17.85
C LYS A 77 0.73 -29.08 17.43
N GLU A 78 0.78 -29.51 16.16
CA GLU A 78 1.87 -30.34 15.66
C GLU A 78 2.87 -29.54 14.79
N THR A 79 2.42 -28.55 14.04
CA THR A 79 3.23 -27.95 12.96
C THR A 79 3.29 -26.44 12.93
N ASN A 80 2.55 -25.70 13.76
CA ASN A 80 2.38 -24.24 13.66
C ASN A 80 1.88 -23.77 12.27
N GLN A 81 1.14 -24.61 11.56
CA GLN A 81 0.63 -24.25 10.25
C GLN A 81 -0.53 -23.29 10.36
N MET A 82 -0.61 -22.40 9.39
CA MET A 82 -1.75 -21.51 9.18
C MET A 82 -2.63 -22.08 8.08
N LYS A 83 -3.93 -21.85 8.18
CA LYS A 83 -4.89 -22.13 7.14
C LYS A 83 -5.20 -20.85 6.41
N VAL A 84 -5.15 -20.90 5.08
CA VAL A 84 -5.59 -19.82 4.21
C VAL A 84 -6.96 -20.19 3.65
N SER A 85 -7.87 -19.25 3.64
CA SER A 85 -9.18 -19.37 3.03
C SER A 85 -9.61 -18.04 2.40
N TRP A 86 -10.58 -18.12 1.49
CA TRP A 86 -11.10 -16.99 0.76
C TRP A 86 -12.61 -16.88 0.99
N ASN A 87 -13.12 -15.67 1.03
CA ASN A 87 -14.55 -15.42 1.19
C ASN A 87 -15.28 -15.37 -0.16
N THR A 88 -14.55 -15.25 -1.26
CA THR A 88 -15.09 -15.19 -2.62
C THR A 88 -14.83 -16.52 -3.37
N ALA A 89 -15.55 -16.74 -4.46
CA ALA A 89 -15.38 -17.94 -5.28
C ALA A 89 -14.21 -17.79 -6.27
N ILE A 90 -13.48 -18.87 -6.52
CA ILE A 90 -12.37 -18.89 -7.50
C ILE A 90 -12.84 -18.41 -8.87
N GLY A 91 -12.06 -17.52 -9.49
CA GLY A 91 -12.33 -16.94 -10.80
C GLY A 91 -13.59 -16.05 -10.85
N LYS A 92 -14.14 -15.72 -9.68
CA LYS A 92 -15.23 -14.76 -9.47
C LYS A 92 -14.94 -13.93 -8.23
N GLY A 93 -13.67 -13.86 -7.84
CA GLY A 93 -13.24 -13.07 -6.72
C GLY A 93 -13.73 -11.64 -6.89
N ASP A 94 -14.22 -11.08 -5.80
CA ASP A 94 -14.73 -9.73 -5.73
C ASP A 94 -14.07 -9.05 -4.54
N HIS A 95 -14.25 -7.77 -4.43
CA HIS A 95 -13.73 -7.00 -3.32
C HIS A 95 -14.65 -7.14 -2.11
N THR A 96 -14.09 -7.05 -0.92
CA THR A 96 -14.89 -6.93 0.31
C THR A 96 -14.82 -5.49 0.85
N GLY A 97 -15.69 -5.19 1.78
CA GLY A 97 -15.68 -3.90 2.48
C GLY A 97 -14.69 -3.83 3.65
N ALA A 98 -13.69 -4.72 3.70
CA ALA A 98 -12.69 -4.67 4.75
C ALA A 98 -11.80 -3.42 4.58
N MET A 99 -11.47 -2.77 5.70
CA MET A 99 -10.55 -1.65 5.68
C MET A 99 -9.14 -2.14 5.35
N VAL A 100 -8.46 -1.37 4.49
CA VAL A 100 -7.06 -1.59 4.17
C VAL A 100 -6.17 -0.64 4.96
N PRO A 101 -4.95 -1.06 5.34
CA PRO A 101 -4.04 -0.20 6.09
C PRO A 101 -3.41 0.87 5.20
N ILE A 102 -3.06 1.99 5.82
CA ILE A 102 -2.13 2.96 5.24
C ILE A 102 -0.91 3.09 6.14
N PHE A 103 0.26 3.00 5.55
CA PHE A 103 1.54 3.21 6.22
C PHE A 103 2.18 4.47 5.66
N ALA A 104 2.75 5.29 6.55
CA ALA A 104 3.38 6.54 6.18
C ALA A 104 4.75 6.68 6.84
N TYR A 105 5.76 7.10 6.08
CA TYR A 105 7.10 7.36 6.57
C TYR A 105 7.65 8.68 6.01
N GLY A 106 8.21 9.52 6.88
CA GLY A 106 8.82 10.78 6.50
C GLY A 106 8.01 12.01 6.93
N PRO A 107 8.37 13.20 6.43
CA PRO A 107 7.68 14.45 6.75
C PRO A 107 6.20 14.39 6.35
N GLY A 108 5.31 14.87 7.21
CA GLY A 108 3.86 14.84 6.96
C GLY A 108 3.18 13.50 7.25
N SER A 109 3.92 12.47 7.67
CA SER A 109 3.35 11.14 7.95
C SER A 109 2.26 11.16 9.03
N ALA A 110 2.28 12.11 9.95
CA ALA A 110 1.26 12.27 10.98
C ALA A 110 -0.16 12.55 10.42
N ASN A 111 -0.25 13.10 9.20
CA ASN A 111 -1.53 13.39 8.55
C ASN A 111 -2.29 12.12 8.10
N PHE A 112 -1.64 10.96 8.16
CA PHE A 112 -2.19 9.67 7.70
C PHE A 112 -2.49 8.72 8.87
N THR A 113 -2.86 9.27 10.02
CA THR A 113 -3.18 8.47 11.22
C THR A 113 -4.69 8.35 11.42
N GLY A 114 -5.12 7.21 12.00
CA GLY A 114 -6.53 6.98 12.32
C GLY A 114 -7.27 6.26 11.20
N ILE A 115 -8.58 6.48 11.12
CA ILE A 115 -9.45 5.96 10.06
C ILE A 115 -9.76 7.12 9.14
N LEU A 116 -9.43 6.96 7.88
CA LEU A 116 -9.59 7.96 6.82
C LEU A 116 -10.56 7.44 5.77
N ASP A 117 -11.29 8.34 5.13
CA ASP A 117 -11.90 8.05 3.84
C ASP A 117 -10.80 8.01 2.77
N ASN A 118 -10.95 7.19 1.73
CA ASN A 118 -9.93 7.11 0.67
C ASN A 118 -9.69 8.46 -0.02
N THR A 119 -10.71 9.32 -0.08
CA THR A 119 -10.60 10.67 -0.63
C THR A 119 -9.81 11.63 0.26
N ASP A 120 -9.74 11.40 1.58
CA ASP A 120 -8.98 12.22 2.51
C ASP A 120 -7.47 12.11 2.27
N ILE A 121 -7.01 10.96 1.74
CA ILE A 121 -5.60 10.73 1.40
C ILE A 121 -5.09 11.78 0.40
N PHE A 122 -5.92 12.15 -0.58
CA PHE A 122 -5.56 13.18 -1.54
C PHE A 122 -5.27 14.52 -0.86
N PHE A 123 -6.14 14.96 0.03
CA PHE A 123 -5.98 16.24 0.74
C PHE A 123 -4.79 16.20 1.70
N ALA A 124 -4.58 15.08 2.38
CA ALA A 124 -3.42 14.90 3.25
C ALA A 124 -2.10 14.93 2.46
N MET A 125 -2.07 14.38 1.24
CA MET A 125 -0.90 14.50 0.34
C MET A 125 -0.69 15.94 -0.12
N GLN A 126 -1.74 16.65 -0.49
CA GLN A 126 -1.64 18.07 -0.88
C GLN A 126 -1.05 18.94 0.26
N GLU A 127 -1.51 18.71 1.48
CA GLU A 127 -0.99 19.39 2.66
C GLU A 127 0.49 19.05 2.89
N ALA A 128 0.86 17.78 2.80
CA ALA A 128 2.23 17.33 3.00
C ALA A 128 3.21 17.92 1.96
N ILE A 129 2.77 18.10 0.72
CA ILE A 129 3.57 18.72 -0.36
C ILE A 129 3.58 20.24 -0.25
N GLY A 130 2.63 20.85 0.45
CA GLY A 130 2.49 22.31 0.57
C GLY A 130 2.05 22.99 -0.73
N ILE A 131 1.32 22.27 -1.60
CA ILE A 131 0.89 22.82 -2.91
C ILE A 131 0.09 24.11 -2.77
N ASN A 132 -0.71 24.23 -1.71
CA ASN A 132 -1.55 25.41 -1.49
C ASN A 132 -0.76 26.65 -1.07
N ASP A 133 0.49 26.47 -0.63
CA ASP A 133 1.37 27.56 -0.16
C ASP A 133 2.38 28.00 -1.21
N LEU A 134 2.34 27.42 -2.41
CA LEU A 134 3.29 27.76 -3.47
C LEU A 134 2.85 29.05 -4.21
N PRO A 135 3.73 30.02 -4.36
CA PRO A 135 3.46 31.21 -5.15
C PRO A 135 3.16 30.87 -6.62
N ASP A 136 2.27 31.63 -7.26
CA ASP A 136 1.99 31.51 -8.69
C ASP A 136 3.29 31.57 -9.51
N GLY A 137 3.43 30.65 -10.48
CA GLY A 137 4.57 30.59 -11.40
C GLY A 137 5.81 29.84 -10.87
N THR A 138 5.67 29.12 -9.75
CA THR A 138 6.72 28.20 -9.28
C THR A 138 6.63 26.86 -10.02
N CYS A 139 7.77 26.27 -10.35
CA CYS A 139 7.81 24.92 -10.93
C CYS A 139 7.25 23.88 -9.93
N TYR A 140 6.53 22.92 -10.46
CA TYR A 140 6.08 21.71 -9.78
C TYR A 140 6.97 20.53 -10.15
#